data_0f9c4ef322ccd8a4886ce6b710148e47
#
_entry.id   0f9c4ef322ccd8a4886ce6b710148e47
#
_cell.length_a   1.000
_cell.length_b   1.000
_cell.length_c   1.000
_cell.angle_alpha   90.00
_cell.angle_beta   90.00
_cell.angle_gamma   90.00
#
_symmetry.space_group_name_H-M   'P 1'
#
loop_
_entity.id
_entity.type
_entity.pdbx_description
1 polymer ?
#
loop_
_entity_poly.entity_id
_entity_poly.type
_entity_poly.pdbx_seq_one_letter_code
_entity_poly.pdbx_strand_id
1 'polypeptide(L)'
;MKNKLQLIIQIVFLALFLVLIITGRVQLWMGLFLLGIALALLFSRIYCGWICPINTVMNGVSWVKKKLGIKRQKTPPALARPWIRYLVLALFIATFITSMITGQEIPVLPALFAIGVILTFFFPEELWHRYLCPYGTILSLPASTAKYTMKIGQEKCNSCGICKKVCPAAAVEVNEKQYTINKKDCLVCLDCADHCKQEAISYC
;
A
#
# COMPACT_ATOMS: atom_id res chain seq x y z
N MET A 1 -2.41 5.78 -16.94
CA MET A 1 -2.94 7.07 -16.34
C MET A 1 -3.78 6.67 -15.14
N LYS A 2 -3.42 7.11 -13.92
CA LYS A 2 -4.28 6.85 -12.76
C LYS A 2 -5.68 7.34 -13.09
N ASN A 3 -6.67 6.52 -12.80
CA ASN A 3 -8.06 6.90 -13.01
C ASN A 3 -8.29 8.25 -12.29
N LYS A 4 -8.76 9.28 -13.00
CA LYS A 4 -8.97 10.63 -12.43
C LYS A 4 -9.77 10.59 -11.14
N LEU A 5 -10.73 9.66 -11.06
CA LEU A 5 -11.54 9.44 -9.86
C LEU A 5 -10.67 8.97 -8.66
N GLN A 6 -9.74 8.04 -8.87
CA GLN A 6 -8.85 7.56 -7.80
C GLN A 6 -7.98 8.70 -7.26
N LEU A 7 -7.42 9.53 -8.13
CA LEU A 7 -6.61 10.68 -7.72
C LEU A 7 -7.42 11.68 -6.90
N ILE A 8 -8.66 11.99 -7.31
CA ILE A 8 -9.55 12.90 -6.56
C ILE A 8 -9.82 12.32 -5.17
N ILE A 9 -10.18 11.04 -5.07
CA ILE A 9 -10.43 10.37 -3.80
C ILE A 9 -9.18 10.42 -2.90
N GLN A 10 -8.01 10.12 -3.44
CA GLN A 10 -6.75 10.17 -2.71
C GLN A 10 -6.45 11.58 -2.16
N ILE A 11 -6.67 12.62 -2.96
CA ILE A 11 -6.44 14.02 -2.54
C ILE A 11 -7.43 14.43 -1.45
N VAL A 12 -8.71 14.08 -1.59
CA VAL A 12 -9.75 14.38 -0.59
C VAL A 12 -9.42 13.73 0.75
N PHE A 13 -9.06 12.44 0.76
CA PHE A 13 -8.69 11.75 2.00
C PHE A 13 -7.37 12.25 2.58
N LEU A 14 -6.40 12.65 1.75
CA LEU A 14 -5.17 13.28 2.23
C LEU A 14 -5.48 14.62 2.91
N ALA A 15 -6.31 15.46 2.30
CA ALA A 15 -6.73 16.74 2.88
C ALA A 15 -7.48 16.53 4.22
N LEU A 16 -8.41 15.57 4.26
CA LEU A 16 -9.12 15.20 5.50
C LEU A 16 -8.13 14.76 6.58
N PHE A 17 -7.14 13.93 6.25
CA PHE A 17 -6.12 13.46 7.20
C PHE A 17 -5.30 14.64 7.78
N LEU A 18 -4.88 15.58 6.92
CA LEU A 18 -4.14 16.77 7.36
C LEU A 18 -4.99 17.65 8.29
N VAL A 19 -6.26 17.86 7.98
CA VAL A 19 -7.19 18.60 8.84
C VAL A 19 -7.33 17.91 10.21
N LEU A 20 -7.46 16.58 10.25
CA LEU A 20 -7.55 15.84 11.52
C LEU A 20 -6.26 15.93 12.35
N ILE A 21 -5.09 15.98 11.72
CA ILE A 21 -3.82 16.22 12.42
C ILE A 21 -3.82 17.63 13.04
N ILE A 22 -4.14 18.66 12.24
CA ILE A 22 -4.12 20.05 12.68
C ILE A 22 -5.12 20.29 13.81
N THR A 23 -6.30 19.65 13.77
CA THR A 23 -7.34 19.76 14.81
C THR A 23 -7.10 18.87 16.02
N GLY A 24 -6.02 18.07 16.05
CA GLY A 24 -5.73 17.13 17.14
C GLY A 24 -6.69 15.93 17.24
N ARG A 25 -7.54 15.71 16.22
CA ARG A 25 -8.56 14.63 16.21
C ARG A 25 -8.15 13.43 15.35
N VAL A 26 -6.86 13.16 15.26
CA VAL A 26 -6.33 12.06 14.43
C VAL A 26 -6.89 10.68 14.80
N GLN A 27 -7.41 10.51 16.04
CA GLN A 27 -8.05 9.26 16.48
C GLN A 27 -9.26 8.88 15.62
N LEU A 28 -9.98 9.88 15.03
CA LEU A 28 -11.10 9.61 14.12
C LEU A 28 -10.67 8.84 12.86
N TRP A 29 -9.40 8.98 12.47
CA TRP A 29 -8.84 8.18 11.36
C TRP A 29 -8.82 6.68 11.64
N MET A 30 -8.75 6.29 12.92
CA MET A 30 -8.84 4.88 13.32
C MET A 30 -10.19 4.27 12.93
N GLY A 31 -11.30 5.03 13.01
CA GLY A 31 -12.61 4.58 12.54
C GLY A 31 -12.62 4.23 11.05
N LEU A 32 -12.01 5.08 10.22
CA LEU A 32 -11.83 4.81 8.78
C LEU A 32 -10.94 3.59 8.53
N PHE A 33 -9.93 3.38 9.36
CA PHE A 33 -9.07 2.21 9.25
C PHE A 33 -9.81 0.92 9.63
N LEU A 34 -10.61 0.93 10.70
CA LEU A 34 -11.45 -0.21 11.09
C LEU A 34 -12.47 -0.56 9.99
N LEU A 35 -13.09 0.44 9.38
CA LEU A 35 -13.93 0.24 8.20
C LEU A 35 -13.12 -0.38 7.05
N GLY A 36 -11.88 0.07 6.85
CA GLY A 36 -10.94 -0.49 5.88
C GLY A 36 -10.64 -1.96 6.11
N ILE A 37 -10.53 -2.42 7.37
CA ILE A 37 -10.35 -3.83 7.72
C ILE A 37 -11.60 -4.64 7.32
N ALA A 38 -12.79 -4.15 7.61
CA ALA A 38 -14.04 -4.80 7.24
C ALA A 38 -14.18 -4.90 5.69
N LEU A 39 -13.87 -3.82 4.99
CA LEU A 39 -13.88 -3.79 3.52
C LEU A 39 -12.82 -4.71 2.90
N ALA A 40 -11.70 -4.93 3.58
CA ALA A 40 -10.62 -5.80 3.07
C ALA A 40 -11.05 -7.27 2.95
N LEU A 41 -12.04 -7.72 3.72
CA LEU A 41 -12.62 -9.07 3.59
C LEU A 41 -13.27 -9.28 2.22
N LEU A 42 -13.82 -8.24 1.62
CA LEU A 42 -14.54 -8.32 0.35
C LEU A 42 -13.70 -7.79 -0.83
N PHE A 43 -13.01 -6.66 -0.64
CA PHE A 43 -12.41 -5.86 -1.69
C PHE A 43 -10.88 -5.84 -1.67
N SER A 44 -10.23 -6.79 -0.96
CA SER A 44 -8.78 -6.79 -0.79
C SER A 44 -8.31 -5.50 -0.11
N ARG A 45 -7.06 -5.07 -0.31
CA ARG A 45 -6.48 -3.90 0.37
C ARG A 45 -6.86 -2.56 -0.30
N ILE A 46 -8.14 -2.37 -0.66
CA ILE A 46 -8.63 -1.15 -1.33
C ILE A 46 -8.33 0.12 -0.53
N TYR A 47 -8.40 0.05 0.81
CA TYR A 47 -8.02 1.15 1.69
C TYR A 47 -6.62 1.67 1.40
N CYS A 48 -5.64 0.78 1.20
CA CYS A 48 -4.26 1.17 0.94
C CYS A 48 -4.10 1.90 -0.40
N GLY A 49 -4.83 1.49 -1.43
CA GLY A 49 -4.70 2.08 -2.77
C GLY A 49 -5.52 3.36 -2.97
N TRP A 50 -6.57 3.60 -2.17
CA TRP A 50 -7.53 4.66 -2.44
C TRP A 50 -7.67 5.69 -1.31
N ILE A 51 -7.53 5.27 -0.05
CA ILE A 51 -7.83 6.10 1.13
C ILE A 51 -6.55 6.48 1.88
N CYS A 52 -5.52 5.61 1.88
CA CYS A 52 -4.34 5.78 2.71
C CYS A 52 -3.53 7.04 2.34
N PRO A 53 -3.37 8.02 3.26
CA PRO A 53 -2.65 9.25 3.00
C PRO A 53 -1.16 9.01 2.74
N ILE A 54 -0.56 8.01 3.41
CA ILE A 54 0.84 7.63 3.20
C ILE A 54 1.06 7.22 1.75
N ASN A 55 0.21 6.33 1.22
CA ASN A 55 0.30 5.88 -0.17
C ASN A 55 0.13 7.05 -1.16
N THR A 56 -0.76 7.99 -0.87
CA THR A 56 -0.99 9.15 -1.73
C THR A 56 0.27 10.01 -1.86
N VAL A 57 0.93 10.32 -0.74
CA VAL A 57 2.17 11.12 -0.76
C VAL A 57 3.32 10.33 -1.39
N MET A 58 3.47 9.04 -1.09
CA MET A 58 4.49 8.18 -1.70
C MET A 58 4.36 8.13 -3.22
N ASN A 59 3.13 8.01 -3.74
CA ASN A 59 2.86 8.09 -5.18
C ASN A 59 3.32 9.42 -5.78
N GLY A 60 3.06 10.54 -5.06
CA GLY A 60 3.51 11.87 -5.46
C GLY A 60 5.05 11.97 -5.53
N VAL A 61 5.73 11.50 -4.48
CA VAL A 61 7.20 11.45 -4.41
C VAL A 61 7.77 10.61 -5.56
N SER A 62 7.21 9.44 -5.80
CA SER A 62 7.65 8.55 -6.87
C SER A 62 7.42 9.15 -8.27
N TRP A 63 6.31 9.87 -8.46
CA TRP A 63 6.06 10.60 -9.69
C TRP A 63 7.11 11.70 -9.92
N VAL A 64 7.44 12.49 -8.89
CA VAL A 64 8.50 13.52 -8.94
C VAL A 64 9.86 12.89 -9.26
N LYS A 65 10.23 11.80 -8.56
CA LYS A 65 11.49 11.06 -8.81
C LYS A 65 11.57 10.57 -10.27
N LYS A 66 10.46 10.04 -10.80
CA LYS A 66 10.40 9.60 -12.20
C LYS A 66 10.59 10.75 -13.18
N LYS A 67 10.01 11.92 -12.88
CA LYS A 67 10.14 13.14 -13.70
C LYS A 67 11.56 13.70 -13.67
N LEU A 68 12.24 13.60 -12.52
CA LEU A 68 13.63 14.03 -12.35
C LEU A 68 14.65 13.00 -12.85
N GLY A 69 14.23 11.86 -13.38
CA GLY A 69 15.13 10.81 -13.87
C GLY A 69 15.91 10.07 -12.78
N ILE A 70 15.50 10.19 -11.51
CA ILE A 70 16.18 9.53 -10.39
C ILE A 70 15.94 8.01 -10.48
N LYS A 71 17.01 7.24 -10.62
CA LYS A 71 16.93 5.79 -10.72
C LYS A 71 16.38 5.19 -9.42
N ARG A 72 15.42 4.27 -9.55
CA ARG A 72 14.93 3.47 -8.41
C ARG A 72 16.08 2.62 -7.86
N GLN A 73 16.38 2.76 -6.59
CA GLN A 73 17.25 1.83 -5.88
C GLN A 73 16.53 0.48 -5.71
N LYS A 74 17.30 -0.59 -5.62
CA LYS A 74 16.73 -1.92 -5.33
C LYS A 74 16.45 -2.04 -3.84
N THR A 75 15.38 -2.76 -3.49
CA THR A 75 15.11 -3.10 -2.08
C THR A 75 16.29 -3.88 -1.51
N PRO A 76 16.87 -3.45 -0.37
CA PRO A 76 17.96 -4.18 0.26
C PRO A 76 17.51 -5.61 0.61
N PRO A 77 18.27 -6.66 0.25
CA PRO A 77 17.85 -8.05 0.50
C PRO A 77 17.68 -8.37 1.99
N ALA A 78 18.41 -7.65 2.86
CA ALA A 78 18.25 -7.77 4.30
C ALA A 78 16.85 -7.35 4.78
N LEU A 79 16.27 -6.30 4.18
CA LEU A 79 14.93 -5.78 4.52
C LEU A 79 13.80 -6.45 3.72
N ALA A 80 14.13 -7.21 2.68
CA ALA A 80 13.15 -7.92 1.84
C ALA A 80 12.77 -9.31 2.40
N ARG A 81 12.97 -9.55 3.69
CA ARG A 81 12.65 -10.83 4.33
C ARG A 81 11.21 -10.84 4.87
N PRO A 82 10.43 -11.91 4.66
CA PRO A 82 9.02 -11.98 5.06
C PRO A 82 8.77 -11.79 6.56
N TRP A 83 9.72 -12.19 7.42
CA TRP A 83 9.57 -12.07 8.88
C TRP A 83 9.64 -10.61 9.38
N ILE A 84 10.29 -9.71 8.63
CA ILE A 84 10.44 -8.30 9.02
C ILE A 84 9.07 -7.62 9.17
N ARG A 85 8.11 -7.94 8.30
CA ARG A 85 6.75 -7.40 8.39
C ARG A 85 6.07 -7.74 9.74
N TYR A 86 6.31 -8.94 10.25
CA TYR A 86 5.75 -9.37 11.54
C TYR A 86 6.50 -8.75 12.72
N LEU A 87 7.82 -8.57 12.60
CA LEU A 87 8.61 -7.86 13.62
C LEU A 87 8.13 -6.40 13.73
N VAL A 88 7.98 -5.70 12.61
CA VAL A 88 7.47 -4.32 12.60
C VAL A 88 6.06 -4.24 13.16
N LEU A 89 5.20 -5.21 12.85
CA LEU A 89 3.86 -5.29 13.43
C LEU A 89 3.92 -5.50 14.94
N ALA A 90 4.79 -6.39 15.44
CA ALA A 90 4.95 -6.63 16.87
C ALA A 90 5.44 -5.37 17.61
N LEU A 91 6.43 -4.66 17.05
CA LEU A 91 6.89 -3.39 17.58
C LEU A 91 5.80 -2.33 17.60
N PHE A 92 5.01 -2.25 16.53
CA PHE A 92 3.86 -1.34 16.45
C PHE A 92 2.82 -1.64 17.54
N ILE A 93 2.45 -2.91 17.73
CA ILE A 93 1.51 -3.33 18.77
C ILE A 93 2.09 -3.04 20.16
N ALA A 94 3.37 -3.33 20.40
CA ALA A 94 4.03 -3.04 21.66
C ALA A 94 4.02 -1.54 21.98
N THR A 95 4.33 -0.69 21.00
CA THR A 95 4.27 0.78 21.16
C THR A 95 2.84 1.25 21.47
N PHE A 96 1.84 0.68 20.83
CA PHE A 96 0.44 1.02 21.06
C PHE A 96 -0.01 0.61 22.47
N ILE A 97 0.34 -0.60 22.93
CA ILE A 97 0.04 -1.08 24.28
C ILE A 97 0.75 -0.22 25.32
N THR A 98 2.03 0.12 25.11
CA THR A 98 2.79 0.99 26.01
C THR A 98 2.14 2.36 26.13
N SER A 99 1.71 2.97 25.02
CA SER A 99 0.98 4.25 25.02
C SER A 99 -0.29 4.16 25.84
N MET A 100 -1.05 3.06 25.70
CA MET A 100 -2.28 2.88 26.50
C MET A 100 -2.02 2.72 28.01
N ILE A 101 -0.96 2.00 28.39
CA ILE A 101 -0.62 1.74 29.81
C ILE A 101 -0.05 3.00 30.47
N THR A 102 0.81 3.74 29.77
CA THR A 102 1.48 4.93 30.32
C THR A 102 0.62 6.19 30.25
N GLY A 103 -0.51 6.16 29.51
CA GLY A 103 -1.33 7.33 29.24
C GLY A 103 -0.65 8.42 28.39
N GLN A 104 0.54 8.14 27.84
CA GLN A 104 1.25 9.08 26.99
C GLN A 104 0.71 9.01 25.56
N GLU A 105 0.30 10.15 25.01
CA GLU A 105 -0.12 10.25 23.62
C GLU A 105 1.08 10.22 22.67
N ILE A 106 1.57 9.02 22.34
CA ILE A 106 2.63 8.85 21.37
C ILE A 106 2.04 9.09 19.96
N PRO A 107 2.54 10.04 19.16
CA PRO A 107 2.01 10.34 17.84
C PRO A 107 2.44 9.29 16.79
N VAL A 108 2.02 8.03 17.00
CA VAL A 108 2.45 6.88 16.18
C VAL A 108 2.05 7.06 14.71
N LEU A 109 0.85 7.57 14.45
CA LEU A 109 0.33 7.74 13.08
C LEU A 109 1.12 8.79 12.28
N PRO A 110 1.35 10.01 12.81
CA PRO A 110 2.23 10.98 12.17
C PRO A 110 3.67 10.50 12.00
N ALA A 111 4.21 9.77 12.98
CA ALA A 111 5.55 9.20 12.89
C ALA A 111 5.66 8.17 11.75
N LEU A 112 4.71 7.25 11.64
CA LEU A 112 4.66 6.29 10.53
C LEU A 112 4.48 6.97 9.17
N PHE A 113 3.68 8.04 9.11
CA PHE A 113 3.54 8.85 7.90
C PHE A 113 4.89 9.44 7.48
N ALA A 114 5.59 10.10 8.40
CA ALA A 114 6.90 10.70 8.14
C ALA A 114 7.94 9.65 7.72
N ILE A 115 8.04 8.53 8.44
CA ILE A 115 8.97 7.43 8.11
C ILE A 115 8.68 6.87 6.72
N GLY A 116 7.42 6.61 6.39
CA GLY A 116 7.02 6.08 5.07
C GLY A 116 7.41 7.01 3.93
N VAL A 117 7.17 8.32 4.10
CA VAL A 117 7.52 9.34 3.11
C VAL A 117 9.04 9.44 2.96
N ILE A 118 9.80 9.53 4.07
CA ILE A 118 11.27 9.63 4.05
C ILE A 118 11.87 8.40 3.35
N LEU A 119 11.40 7.20 3.69
CA LEU A 119 11.90 5.98 3.05
C LEU A 119 11.65 5.95 1.55
N THR A 120 10.56 6.55 1.07
CA THR A 120 10.27 6.61 -0.38
C THR A 120 11.26 7.48 -1.14
N PHE A 121 11.91 8.45 -0.50
CA PHE A 121 12.98 9.22 -1.14
C PHE A 121 14.20 8.35 -1.46
N PHE A 122 14.53 7.37 -0.62
CA PHE A 122 15.73 6.55 -0.76
C PHE A 122 15.45 5.19 -1.41
N PHE A 123 14.32 4.55 -1.07
CA PHE A 123 13.98 3.19 -1.46
C PHE A 123 12.73 3.13 -2.35
N PRO A 124 12.47 1.99 -3.02
CA PRO A 124 11.24 1.79 -3.75
C PRO A 124 10.05 1.62 -2.80
N GLU A 125 8.85 1.97 -3.26
CA GLU A 125 7.60 1.90 -2.50
C GLU A 125 7.29 0.49 -1.98
N GLU A 126 7.76 -0.54 -2.68
CA GLU A 126 7.55 -1.95 -2.30
C GLU A 126 8.13 -2.26 -0.92
N LEU A 127 9.27 -1.61 -0.53
CA LEU A 127 9.87 -1.77 0.79
C LEU A 127 8.87 -1.40 1.89
N TRP A 128 8.17 -0.29 1.72
CA TRP A 128 7.16 0.15 2.67
C TRP A 128 5.93 -0.75 2.64
N HIS A 129 5.29 -0.89 1.48
CA HIS A 129 3.99 -1.55 1.38
C HIS A 129 4.01 -3.03 1.71
N ARG A 130 5.11 -3.70 1.42
CA ARG A 130 5.23 -5.15 1.61
C ARG A 130 5.86 -5.53 2.94
N TYR A 131 6.83 -4.73 3.45
CA TYR A 131 7.67 -5.16 4.58
C TYR A 131 7.56 -4.28 5.81
N LEU A 132 7.41 -2.96 5.67
CA LEU A 132 7.53 -2.03 6.78
C LEU A 132 6.22 -1.43 7.25
N CYS A 133 5.13 -1.49 6.47
CA CYS A 133 3.86 -0.90 6.85
C CYS A 133 3.06 -1.83 7.78
N PRO A 134 2.89 -1.53 9.09
CA PRO A 134 2.13 -2.37 10.01
C PRO A 134 0.64 -2.40 9.64
N TYR A 135 0.05 -1.28 9.21
CA TYR A 135 -1.33 -1.23 8.72
C TYR A 135 -1.54 -2.11 7.50
N GLY A 136 -0.56 -2.12 6.58
CA GLY A 136 -0.58 -3.02 5.42
C GLY A 136 -0.52 -4.48 5.82
N THR A 137 0.23 -4.81 6.87
CA THR A 137 0.31 -6.18 7.40
C THR A 137 -1.02 -6.61 8.03
N ILE A 138 -1.66 -5.74 8.82
CA ILE A 138 -2.99 -6.00 9.40
C ILE A 138 -4.02 -6.25 8.29
N LEU A 139 -4.08 -5.38 7.29
CA LEU A 139 -5.04 -5.50 6.17
C LEU A 139 -4.77 -6.72 5.28
N SER A 140 -3.54 -7.25 5.26
CA SER A 140 -3.21 -8.43 4.44
C SER A 140 -3.87 -9.71 4.93
N LEU A 141 -4.21 -9.79 6.22
CA LEU A 141 -4.88 -10.96 6.80
C LEU A 141 -6.30 -11.12 6.24
N PRO A 142 -7.23 -10.14 6.41
CA PRO A 142 -8.57 -10.23 5.83
C PRO A 142 -8.55 -10.23 4.30
N ALA A 143 -7.62 -9.53 3.65
CA ALA A 143 -7.49 -9.52 2.20
C ALA A 143 -7.20 -10.91 1.60
N SER A 144 -6.69 -11.86 2.40
CA SER A 144 -6.46 -13.22 1.93
C SER A 144 -7.74 -13.94 1.52
N THR A 145 -8.87 -13.59 2.13
CA THR A 145 -10.19 -14.15 1.86
C THR A 145 -11.01 -13.32 0.87
N ALA A 146 -10.49 -12.17 0.43
CA ALA A 146 -11.21 -11.23 -0.41
C ALA A 146 -11.81 -11.89 -1.66
N LYS A 147 -13.08 -11.55 -1.92
CA LYS A 147 -13.83 -12.03 -3.08
C LYS A 147 -13.45 -11.25 -4.33
N TYR A 148 -13.38 -9.91 -4.21
CA TYR A 148 -13.05 -9.00 -5.31
C TYR A 148 -11.58 -8.57 -5.20
N THR A 149 -10.82 -8.81 -6.26
CA THR A 149 -9.39 -8.48 -6.34
C THR A 149 -8.96 -8.28 -7.79
N MET A 150 -7.75 -7.77 -7.99
CA MET A 150 -7.17 -7.74 -9.33
C MET A 150 -6.78 -9.14 -9.78
N LYS A 151 -7.18 -9.52 -10.99
CA LYS A 151 -6.85 -10.82 -11.62
C LYS A 151 -6.27 -10.63 -13.01
N ILE A 152 -5.41 -11.56 -13.42
CA ILE A 152 -4.83 -11.61 -14.76
C ILE A 152 -5.50 -12.75 -15.53
N GLY A 153 -6.19 -12.39 -16.62
CA GLY A 153 -6.74 -13.38 -17.57
C GLY A 153 -5.61 -13.99 -18.41
N GLN A 154 -5.30 -15.25 -18.16
CA GLN A 154 -4.18 -15.95 -18.79
C GLN A 154 -4.32 -16.05 -20.31
N GLU A 155 -5.54 -16.12 -20.82
CA GLU A 155 -5.84 -16.19 -22.26
C GLU A 155 -5.37 -14.96 -23.04
N LYS A 156 -5.45 -13.77 -22.41
CA LYS A 156 -5.02 -12.49 -23.02
C LYS A 156 -3.59 -12.11 -22.67
N CYS A 157 -2.97 -12.78 -21.69
CA CYS A 157 -1.69 -12.40 -21.16
C CYS A 157 -0.56 -12.91 -22.05
N ASN A 158 0.26 -12.00 -22.59
CA ASN A 158 1.46 -12.33 -23.38
C ASN A 158 2.75 -12.43 -22.55
N SER A 159 2.65 -12.48 -21.22
CA SER A 159 3.77 -12.64 -20.28
C SER A 159 4.88 -11.56 -20.40
N CYS A 160 4.56 -10.33 -20.81
CA CYS A 160 5.53 -9.25 -21.00
C CYS A 160 6.17 -8.70 -19.72
N GLY A 161 5.61 -9.00 -18.54
CA GLY A 161 6.16 -8.63 -17.22
C GLY A 161 6.00 -7.16 -16.81
N ILE A 162 5.31 -6.32 -17.60
CA ILE A 162 5.10 -4.90 -17.27
C ILE A 162 4.36 -4.74 -15.95
N CYS A 163 3.31 -5.53 -15.71
CA CYS A 163 2.52 -5.52 -14.49
C CYS A 163 3.37 -5.72 -13.21
N LYS A 164 4.39 -6.59 -13.28
CA LYS A 164 5.33 -6.81 -12.17
C LYS A 164 6.23 -5.59 -11.94
N LYS A 165 6.69 -4.94 -13.02
CA LYS A 165 7.60 -3.77 -12.92
C LYS A 165 6.91 -2.53 -12.37
N VAL A 166 5.61 -2.35 -12.65
CA VAL A 166 4.86 -1.16 -12.20
C VAL A 166 4.21 -1.34 -10.85
N CYS A 167 4.16 -2.56 -10.30
CA CYS A 167 3.48 -2.85 -9.03
C CYS A 167 4.22 -2.22 -7.84
N PRO A 168 3.61 -1.24 -7.11
CA PRO A 168 4.25 -0.58 -5.97
C PRO A 168 4.36 -1.47 -4.73
N ALA A 169 3.62 -2.59 -4.68
CA ALA A 169 3.63 -3.53 -3.55
C ALA A 169 4.30 -4.88 -3.89
N ALA A 170 4.87 -5.02 -5.10
CA ALA A 170 5.42 -6.28 -5.60
C ALA A 170 4.45 -7.48 -5.44
N ALA A 171 3.14 -7.22 -5.62
CA ALA A 171 2.09 -8.22 -5.46
C ALA A 171 1.97 -9.16 -6.67
N VAL A 172 2.68 -8.91 -7.77
CA VAL A 172 2.66 -9.74 -8.97
C VAL A 172 3.75 -10.81 -8.88
N GLU A 173 3.32 -12.05 -8.81
CA GLU A 173 4.16 -13.25 -8.73
C GLU A 173 4.25 -13.92 -10.11
N VAL A 174 5.33 -14.69 -10.33
CA VAL A 174 5.58 -15.42 -11.58
C VAL A 174 5.81 -16.87 -11.25
N ASN A 175 4.95 -17.74 -11.75
CA ASN A 175 5.07 -19.17 -11.64
C ASN A 175 5.06 -19.76 -13.07
N GLU A 176 6.10 -20.49 -13.47
CA GLU A 176 6.19 -21.19 -14.74
C GLU A 176 5.80 -20.34 -15.98
N LYS A 177 6.27 -19.07 -16.02
CA LYS A 177 5.94 -18.05 -17.03
C LYS A 177 4.51 -17.47 -16.94
N GLN A 178 3.69 -17.89 -16.00
CA GLN A 178 2.39 -17.28 -15.75
C GLN A 178 2.48 -16.20 -14.68
N TYR A 179 1.84 -15.08 -14.94
CA TYR A 179 1.76 -13.96 -14.00
C TYR A 179 0.46 -14.05 -13.21
N THR A 180 0.58 -13.98 -11.88
CA THR A 180 -0.56 -14.00 -10.96
C THR A 180 -0.47 -12.83 -9.99
N ILE A 181 -1.59 -12.37 -9.45
CA ILE A 181 -1.63 -11.30 -8.46
C ILE A 181 -1.97 -11.89 -7.10
N ASN A 182 -1.05 -11.71 -6.14
CA ASN A 182 -1.28 -12.11 -4.76
C ASN A 182 -2.20 -11.09 -4.08
N LYS A 183 -3.42 -11.52 -3.78
CA LYS A 183 -4.46 -10.66 -3.19
C LYS A 183 -4.11 -10.12 -1.80
N LYS A 184 -3.29 -10.85 -1.01
CA LYS A 184 -2.82 -10.39 0.30
C LYS A 184 -1.98 -9.12 0.22
N ASP A 185 -1.22 -8.93 -0.86
CA ASP A 185 -0.29 -7.83 -1.04
C ASP A 185 -0.81 -6.79 -2.05
N CYS A 186 -1.90 -7.09 -2.78
CA CYS A 186 -2.46 -6.19 -3.79
C CYS A 186 -3.16 -4.99 -3.16
N LEU A 187 -2.72 -3.77 -3.53
CA LEU A 187 -3.30 -2.50 -3.05
C LEU A 187 -4.56 -2.09 -3.81
N VAL A 188 -4.94 -2.80 -4.87
CA VAL A 188 -6.02 -2.40 -5.80
C VAL A 188 -5.76 -0.98 -6.38
N CYS A 189 -4.49 -0.67 -6.67
CA CYS A 189 -4.08 0.64 -7.18
C CYS A 189 -4.29 0.84 -8.68
N LEU A 190 -4.71 -0.20 -9.40
CA LEU A 190 -4.98 -0.25 -10.84
C LEU A 190 -3.78 0.00 -11.76
N ASP A 191 -2.58 0.32 -11.24
CA ASP A 191 -1.40 0.63 -12.05
C ASP A 191 -1.03 -0.50 -13.04
N CYS A 192 -1.21 -1.76 -12.65
CA CYS A 192 -0.95 -2.90 -13.52
C CYS A 192 -1.96 -3.01 -14.68
N ALA A 193 -3.23 -2.68 -14.43
CA ALA A 193 -4.27 -2.66 -15.46
C ALA A 193 -4.05 -1.50 -16.44
N ASP A 194 -3.76 -0.30 -15.94
CA ASP A 194 -3.50 0.89 -16.75
C ASP A 194 -2.29 0.73 -17.71
N HIS A 195 -1.32 -0.09 -17.34
CA HIS A 195 -0.12 -0.35 -18.16
C HIS A 195 -0.22 -1.64 -18.99
N CYS A 196 -1.31 -2.38 -18.87
CA CYS A 196 -1.50 -3.63 -19.62
C CYS A 196 -2.02 -3.36 -21.03
N LYS A 197 -1.14 -3.46 -22.03
CA LYS A 197 -1.54 -3.27 -23.44
C LYS A 197 -2.51 -4.33 -23.97
N GLN A 198 -2.55 -5.50 -23.31
CA GLN A 198 -3.42 -6.62 -23.69
C GLN A 198 -4.78 -6.58 -22.98
N GLU A 199 -5.02 -5.58 -22.13
CA GLU A 199 -6.25 -5.49 -21.31
C GLU A 199 -6.57 -6.81 -20.57
N ALA A 200 -5.50 -7.54 -20.20
CA ALA A 200 -5.61 -8.84 -19.56
C ALA A 200 -5.89 -8.75 -18.05
N ILE A 201 -5.93 -7.55 -17.46
CA ILE A 201 -6.03 -7.36 -16.01
C ILE A 201 -7.33 -6.66 -15.68
N SER A 202 -8.15 -7.30 -14.86
CA SER A 202 -9.46 -6.78 -14.42
C SER A 202 -9.61 -6.88 -12.91
N TYR A 203 -10.52 -6.09 -12.36
CA TYR A 203 -10.96 -6.16 -10.99
C TYR A 203 -12.27 -6.95 -10.92
N CYS A 204 -12.28 -8.11 -10.32
CA CYS A 204 -13.42 -9.02 -10.25
C CYS A 204 -13.37 -9.94 -9.00
#